data_67aa10f0f5206ce16d13f66f9ff1a88f
#
_entry.id   67aa10f0f5206ce16d13f66f9ff1a88f
#
_cell.length_a   1.000
_cell.length_b   1.000
_cell.length_c   1.000
_cell.angle_alpha   90.00
_cell.angle_beta   90.00
_cell.angle_gamma   90.00
#
_symmetry.space_group_name_H-M   'P 1'
#
loop_
_entity.id
_entity.type
_entity.pdbx_description
1 polymer ?
#
loop_
_entity_poly.entity_id
_entity_poly.type
_entity_poly.pdbx_seq_one_letter_code
_entity_poly.pdbx_strand_id
1 'polypeptide(L)'
;MLNADLKQQLQQLLGLMEGDVEFRASIGSDDKSKELKELLDEIAEMSEHITIVEKELKRTPSFSVSKPDEEAGVTFAGIPLGHEFNSLVLAILQVSGRAPKEKQSIIDQIKGLEGKYNFETYVSLTCQKCPDVVQALNLMSVVNPNITHTMIDGSVFREESEDIMAVPAVFLDGEEFGNGRMTISDILTKLGSTQDASEFEGKDPYDVLIIGGGPASGSAAIYTARKGLRTGIIADRIGGQVNDTAGIENFITVKETTGSQFSANLAAHIEEYDIDTMTGIRATNIEKTDQAIRVTLENNAVLETKTAIISTGASWRKLNIPGEDRLINKGCLLYTSP
;
A
#
# COMPACT_ATOMS: atom_id res chain seq x y z
N MET A 1 0.43 28.84 1.11
CA MET A 1 -0.32 27.67 1.58
C MET A 1 0.44 26.83 2.59
N LEU A 2 1.71 26.53 2.36
CA LEU A 2 2.54 25.72 3.26
C LEU A 2 3.11 26.59 4.39
N ASN A 3 3.10 26.08 5.63
CA ASN A 3 3.75 26.76 6.75
C ASN A 3 5.30 26.66 6.64
N ALA A 4 6.03 27.48 7.42
CA ALA A 4 7.48 27.57 7.31
C ALA A 4 8.20 26.23 7.58
N ASP A 5 7.74 25.45 8.57
CA ASP A 5 8.35 24.17 8.92
C ASP A 5 8.17 23.13 7.81
N LEU A 6 6.96 23.09 7.22
CA LEU A 6 6.66 22.19 6.12
C LEU A 6 7.44 22.56 4.85
N LYS A 7 7.61 23.86 4.57
CA LYS A 7 8.45 24.35 3.47
C LYS A 7 9.90 23.91 3.64
N GLN A 8 10.45 24.04 4.84
CA GLN A 8 11.83 23.63 5.12
C GLN A 8 12.01 22.12 4.95
N GLN A 9 11.06 21.29 5.44
CA GLN A 9 11.10 19.85 5.25
C GLN A 9 10.96 19.47 3.79
N LEU A 10 10.03 20.08 3.06
CA LEU A 10 9.83 19.85 1.64
C LEU A 10 11.10 20.18 0.84
N GLN A 11 11.71 21.33 1.08
CA GLN A 11 12.93 21.74 0.40
C GLN A 11 14.08 20.74 0.60
N GLN A 12 14.22 20.18 1.82
CA GLN A 12 15.20 19.13 2.08
C GLN A 12 14.90 17.85 1.29
N LEU A 13 13.62 17.46 1.19
CA LEU A 13 13.21 16.28 0.44
C LEU A 13 13.36 16.49 -1.08
N LEU A 14 13.01 17.65 -1.60
CA LEU A 14 13.22 17.99 -3.02
C LEU A 14 14.69 18.00 -3.41
N GLY A 15 15.60 18.30 -2.48
CA GLY A 15 17.05 18.14 -2.68
C GLY A 15 17.51 16.70 -2.91
N LEU A 16 16.62 15.72 -2.78
CA LEU A 16 16.86 14.30 -3.05
C LEU A 16 16.36 13.86 -4.44
N MET A 17 15.85 14.79 -5.25
CA MET A 17 15.46 14.50 -6.64
C MET A 17 16.68 14.10 -7.47
N GLU A 18 16.49 13.16 -8.39
CA GLU A 18 17.56 12.62 -9.26
C GLU A 18 17.41 13.08 -10.72
N GLY A 19 16.30 13.75 -11.05
CA GLY A 19 16.03 14.27 -12.38
C GLY A 19 14.84 15.21 -12.41
N ASP A 20 14.54 15.72 -13.60
CA ASP A 20 13.50 16.72 -13.82
C ASP A 20 12.10 16.13 -13.77
N VAL A 21 11.18 16.92 -13.23
CA VAL A 21 9.75 16.59 -13.09
C VAL A 21 8.92 17.73 -13.68
N GLU A 22 7.90 17.35 -14.44
CA GLU A 22 6.93 18.27 -15.02
C GLU A 22 5.56 18.09 -14.39
N PHE A 23 5.00 19.16 -13.84
CA PHE A 23 3.59 19.22 -13.44
C PHE A 23 2.76 19.68 -14.61
N ARG A 24 1.88 18.83 -15.12
CA ARG A 24 0.89 19.20 -16.15
C ARG A 24 -0.41 19.52 -15.46
N ALA A 25 -0.74 20.80 -15.37
CA ALA A 25 -1.83 21.27 -14.54
C ALA A 25 -3.04 21.73 -15.36
N SER A 26 -4.22 21.23 -14.98
CA SER A 26 -5.53 21.70 -15.48
C SER A 26 -6.12 22.62 -14.44
N ILE A 27 -6.06 23.92 -14.72
CA ILE A 27 -6.44 25.00 -13.81
C ILE A 27 -7.64 25.75 -14.39
N GLY A 28 -8.71 25.85 -13.59
CA GLY A 28 -9.90 26.63 -13.91
C GLY A 28 -9.88 28.04 -13.33
N SER A 29 -11.04 28.69 -13.32
CA SER A 29 -11.20 30.04 -12.76
C SER A 29 -11.72 30.06 -11.32
N ASP A 30 -12.10 28.92 -10.78
CA ASP A 30 -12.65 28.76 -9.43
C ASP A 30 -11.57 28.87 -8.33
N ASP A 31 -12.01 28.99 -7.08
CA ASP A 31 -11.10 29.20 -5.96
C ASP A 31 -10.23 27.98 -5.67
N LYS A 32 -10.71 26.73 -5.90
CA LYS A 32 -9.89 25.54 -5.73
C LYS A 32 -8.79 25.43 -6.78
N SER A 33 -9.07 25.90 -8.00
CA SER A 33 -8.06 26.01 -9.05
C SER A 33 -6.96 27.02 -8.69
N LYS A 34 -7.33 28.15 -8.08
CA LYS A 34 -6.34 29.15 -7.59
C LYS A 34 -5.48 28.56 -6.45
N GLU A 35 -6.12 27.91 -5.47
CA GLU A 35 -5.42 27.24 -4.37
C GLU A 35 -4.43 26.18 -4.90
N LEU A 36 -4.85 25.36 -5.87
CA LEU A 36 -3.95 24.36 -6.49
C LEU A 36 -2.76 25.06 -7.17
N LYS A 37 -3.03 26.09 -7.96
CA LYS A 37 -1.97 26.85 -8.65
C LYS A 37 -0.95 27.42 -7.65
N GLU A 38 -1.41 28.05 -6.57
CA GLU A 38 -0.53 28.57 -5.52
C GLU A 38 0.34 27.46 -4.90
N LEU A 39 -0.21 26.27 -4.66
CA LEU A 39 0.55 25.13 -4.14
C LEU A 39 1.64 24.70 -5.12
N LEU A 40 1.29 24.54 -6.40
CA LEU A 40 2.24 24.10 -7.42
C LEU A 40 3.36 25.12 -7.63
N ASP A 41 3.02 26.43 -7.69
CA ASP A 41 3.97 27.52 -7.80
C ASP A 41 4.93 27.53 -6.59
N GLU A 42 4.41 27.39 -5.35
CA GLU A 42 5.24 27.29 -4.13
C GLU A 42 6.21 26.09 -4.17
N ILE A 43 5.79 24.95 -4.70
CA ILE A 43 6.66 23.77 -4.80
C ILE A 43 7.72 23.95 -5.89
N ALA A 44 7.35 24.48 -7.06
CA ALA A 44 8.27 24.70 -8.15
C ALA A 44 9.35 25.74 -7.82
N GLU A 45 9.02 26.78 -7.03
CA GLU A 45 10.00 27.76 -6.54
C GLU A 45 11.09 27.14 -5.64
N MET A 46 10.85 25.95 -5.07
CA MET A 46 11.80 25.28 -4.16
C MET A 46 12.81 24.38 -4.87
N SER A 47 12.63 24.08 -6.16
CA SER A 47 13.52 23.19 -6.91
C SER A 47 13.57 23.57 -8.38
N GLU A 48 14.77 23.77 -8.92
CA GLU A 48 15.00 24.02 -10.34
C GLU A 48 14.69 22.81 -11.24
N HIS A 49 14.48 21.63 -10.63
CA HIS A 49 14.09 20.41 -11.30
C HIS A 49 12.57 20.29 -11.53
N ILE A 50 11.77 21.26 -11.09
CA ILE A 50 10.32 21.19 -11.23
C ILE A 50 9.83 22.29 -12.17
N THR A 51 9.12 21.89 -13.21
CA THR A 51 8.47 22.81 -14.16
C THR A 51 6.96 22.61 -14.14
N ILE A 52 6.22 23.66 -14.47
CA ILE A 52 4.75 23.63 -14.55
C ILE A 52 4.33 23.97 -15.98
N VAL A 53 3.48 23.11 -16.55
CA VAL A 53 2.89 23.30 -17.88
C VAL A 53 1.37 23.22 -17.76
N GLU A 54 0.67 24.18 -18.35
CA GLU A 54 -0.79 24.12 -18.43
C GLU A 54 -1.21 23.08 -19.47
N LYS A 55 -2.06 22.16 -19.06
CA LYS A 55 -2.60 21.09 -19.90
C LYS A 55 -4.02 20.74 -19.45
N GLU A 56 -4.95 20.62 -20.37
CA GLU A 56 -6.28 20.10 -20.06
C GLU A 56 -6.20 18.62 -19.67
N LEU A 57 -6.76 18.27 -18.52
CA LEU A 57 -6.88 16.91 -17.98
C LEU A 57 -8.36 16.54 -17.83
N LYS A 58 -8.63 15.27 -17.51
CA LYS A 58 -9.99 14.73 -17.32
C LYS A 58 -10.80 15.52 -16.27
N ARG A 59 -10.12 16.06 -15.26
CA ARG A 59 -10.71 16.81 -14.14
C ARG A 59 -10.01 18.14 -13.93
N THR A 60 -10.74 19.15 -13.45
CA THR A 60 -10.23 20.47 -13.09
C THR A 60 -10.83 20.90 -11.75
N PRO A 61 -10.03 21.28 -10.74
CA PRO A 61 -8.57 21.39 -10.73
C PRO A 61 -7.88 20.02 -10.57
N SER A 62 -6.83 19.81 -11.34
CA SER A 62 -5.98 18.62 -11.23
C SER A 62 -4.60 18.85 -11.81
N PHE A 63 -3.66 17.98 -11.51
CA PHE A 63 -2.36 17.95 -12.16
C PHE A 63 -1.78 16.54 -12.20
N SER A 64 -0.97 16.28 -13.19
CA SER A 64 -0.18 15.05 -13.27
C SER A 64 1.28 15.32 -12.99
N VAL A 65 1.98 14.28 -12.52
CA VAL A 65 3.40 14.29 -12.23
C VAL A 65 4.08 13.33 -13.23
N SER A 66 4.96 13.85 -14.06
CA SER A 66 5.66 13.07 -15.08
C SER A 66 7.09 13.56 -15.25
N LYS A 67 7.93 12.78 -15.91
CA LYS A 67 9.15 13.33 -16.49
C LYS A 67 8.80 14.18 -17.71
N PRO A 68 9.64 15.16 -18.07
CA PRO A 68 9.50 15.85 -19.35
C PRO A 68 9.42 14.85 -20.51
N ASP A 69 8.53 15.10 -21.47
CA ASP A 69 8.31 14.28 -22.68
C ASP A 69 7.81 12.83 -22.47
N GLU A 70 7.55 12.40 -21.22
CA GLU A 70 6.93 11.09 -20.94
C GLU A 70 5.44 11.23 -20.63
N GLU A 71 4.66 10.16 -20.85
CA GLU A 71 3.26 10.12 -20.42
C GLU A 71 3.18 10.04 -18.89
N ALA A 72 2.20 10.73 -18.32
CA ALA A 72 2.03 10.76 -16.88
C ALA A 72 1.31 9.50 -16.38
N GLY A 73 1.96 8.76 -15.48
CA GLY A 73 1.35 7.65 -14.76
C GLY A 73 0.58 8.09 -13.52
N VAL A 74 0.97 9.20 -12.89
CA VAL A 74 0.42 9.69 -11.61
C VAL A 74 -0.32 10.99 -11.80
N THR A 75 -1.57 11.06 -11.30
CA THR A 75 -2.42 12.25 -11.35
C THR A 75 -3.07 12.51 -9.99
N PHE A 76 -3.13 13.77 -9.61
CA PHE A 76 -3.85 14.25 -8.44
C PHE A 76 -5.01 15.15 -8.89
N ALA A 77 -6.24 14.71 -8.66
CA ALA A 77 -7.44 15.51 -8.87
C ALA A 77 -7.87 16.12 -7.54
N GLY A 78 -7.71 17.43 -7.42
CA GLY A 78 -7.83 18.20 -6.18
C GLY A 78 -6.47 18.64 -5.65
N ILE A 79 -6.42 18.99 -4.36
CA ILE A 79 -5.24 19.58 -3.71
C ILE A 79 -4.69 18.59 -2.69
N PRO A 80 -3.60 17.87 -2.97
CA PRO A 80 -3.07 16.81 -2.10
C PRO A 80 -2.35 17.39 -0.86
N LEU A 81 -3.13 17.90 0.07
CA LEU A 81 -2.70 18.39 1.39
C LEU A 81 -3.15 17.42 2.50
N GLY A 82 -2.99 17.81 3.75
CA GLY A 82 -3.31 16.96 4.88
C GLY A 82 -2.52 15.67 4.85
N HIS A 83 -3.19 14.53 4.99
CA HIS A 83 -2.52 13.24 4.98
C HIS A 83 -1.93 12.86 3.60
N GLU A 84 -2.47 13.40 2.49
CA GLU A 84 -1.99 13.10 1.14
C GLU A 84 -0.76 13.93 0.70
N PHE A 85 -0.32 14.88 1.51
CA PHE A 85 0.88 15.65 1.19
C PHE A 85 2.13 14.78 1.02
N ASN A 86 2.29 13.78 1.87
CA ASN A 86 3.39 12.82 1.75
C ASN A 86 3.28 11.98 0.46
N SER A 87 2.07 11.67 0.01
CA SER A 87 1.85 10.94 -1.24
C SER A 87 2.31 11.76 -2.45
N LEU A 88 2.08 13.08 -2.44
CA LEU A 88 2.62 13.99 -3.45
C LEU A 88 4.15 14.02 -3.43
N VAL A 89 4.76 14.22 -2.26
CA VAL A 89 6.23 14.30 -2.13
C VAL A 89 6.91 13.02 -2.61
N LEU A 90 6.37 11.86 -2.24
CA LEU A 90 6.89 10.57 -2.69
C LEU A 90 6.74 10.38 -4.20
N ALA A 91 5.61 10.80 -4.78
CA ALA A 91 5.40 10.74 -6.23
C ALA A 91 6.44 11.60 -6.99
N ILE A 92 6.71 12.82 -6.53
CA ILE A 92 7.75 13.70 -7.11
C ILE A 92 9.11 13.00 -7.09
N LEU A 93 9.51 12.47 -5.93
CA LEU A 93 10.80 11.80 -5.77
C LEU A 93 10.92 10.56 -6.65
N GLN A 94 9.89 9.72 -6.71
CA GLN A 94 9.89 8.50 -7.50
C GLN A 94 9.90 8.80 -9.00
N VAL A 95 9.09 9.74 -9.46
CA VAL A 95 9.08 10.20 -10.86
C VAL A 95 10.44 10.82 -11.24
N SER A 96 11.10 11.55 -10.35
CA SER A 96 12.44 12.10 -10.60
C SER A 96 13.53 11.02 -10.81
N GLY A 97 13.23 9.75 -10.53
CA GLY A 97 14.16 8.64 -10.71
C GLY A 97 14.65 7.99 -9.42
N ARG A 98 14.27 8.54 -8.25
CA ARG A 98 14.65 7.95 -6.97
C ARG A 98 14.08 6.56 -6.80
N ALA A 99 14.94 5.60 -6.53
CA ALA A 99 14.55 4.21 -6.35
C ALA A 99 13.55 4.06 -5.19
N PRO A 100 12.44 3.32 -5.40
CA PRO A 100 11.49 3.03 -4.33
C PRO A 100 12.10 2.14 -3.25
N LYS A 101 11.61 2.27 -2.01
CA LYS A 101 12.04 1.45 -0.87
C LYS A 101 11.23 0.14 -0.80
N GLU A 102 11.06 -0.54 -1.93
CA GLU A 102 10.35 -1.80 -2.00
C GLU A 102 11.30 -2.96 -2.32
N LYS A 103 10.90 -4.18 -1.96
CA LYS A 103 11.66 -5.39 -2.31
C LYS A 103 11.74 -5.53 -3.84
N GLN A 104 12.88 -5.97 -4.34
CA GLN A 104 13.08 -6.15 -5.78
C GLN A 104 12.05 -7.11 -6.39
N SER A 105 11.66 -8.17 -5.67
CA SER A 105 10.64 -9.11 -6.11
C SER A 105 9.28 -8.46 -6.34
N ILE A 106 8.88 -7.50 -5.51
CA ILE A 106 7.64 -6.72 -5.70
C ILE A 106 7.76 -5.82 -6.93
N ILE A 107 8.91 -5.16 -7.10
CA ILE A 107 9.18 -4.34 -8.29
C ILE A 107 9.10 -5.18 -9.58
N ASP A 108 9.66 -6.38 -9.55
CA ASP A 108 9.65 -7.29 -10.70
C ASP A 108 8.24 -7.81 -11.01
N GLN A 109 7.44 -8.11 -9.98
CA GLN A 109 6.03 -8.45 -10.15
C GLN A 109 5.23 -7.29 -10.77
N ILE A 110 5.43 -6.04 -10.32
CA ILE A 110 4.77 -4.87 -10.91
C ILE A 110 5.16 -4.72 -12.38
N LYS A 111 6.45 -4.86 -12.71
CA LYS A 111 6.93 -4.81 -14.10
C LYS A 111 6.38 -5.93 -14.98
N GLY A 112 6.14 -7.10 -14.39
CA GLY A 112 5.60 -8.28 -15.07
C GLY A 112 4.11 -8.21 -15.35
N LEU A 113 3.38 -7.21 -14.83
CA LEU A 113 1.96 -7.05 -15.14
C LEU A 113 1.79 -6.66 -16.61
N GLU A 114 1.16 -7.56 -17.35
CA GLU A 114 0.76 -7.35 -18.76
C GLU A 114 -0.67 -6.79 -18.80
N GLY A 115 -0.93 -5.87 -19.67
CA GLY A 115 -2.23 -5.21 -19.79
C GLY A 115 -2.18 -3.74 -19.34
N LYS A 116 -3.27 -3.03 -19.61
CA LYS A 116 -3.42 -1.62 -19.20
C LYS A 116 -4.34 -1.57 -18.00
N TYR A 117 -3.93 -0.85 -16.98
CA TYR A 117 -4.67 -0.70 -15.73
C TYR A 117 -4.81 0.79 -15.41
N ASN A 118 -6.04 1.27 -15.38
CA ASN A 118 -6.32 2.65 -15.01
C ASN A 118 -7.01 2.70 -13.65
N PHE A 119 -6.26 3.03 -12.61
CA PHE A 119 -6.76 3.13 -11.26
C PHE A 119 -7.23 4.54 -10.93
N GLU A 120 -8.37 4.63 -10.27
CA GLU A 120 -8.89 5.85 -9.66
C GLU A 120 -9.14 5.57 -8.17
N THR A 121 -8.60 6.43 -7.28
CA THR A 121 -8.78 6.27 -5.82
C THR A 121 -9.46 7.51 -5.25
N TYR A 122 -10.68 7.36 -4.75
CA TYR A 122 -11.36 8.41 -4.01
C TYR A 122 -10.87 8.45 -2.58
N VAL A 123 -10.49 9.64 -2.14
CA VAL A 123 -9.90 9.89 -0.82
C VAL A 123 -10.58 11.05 -0.10
N SER A 124 -10.31 11.13 1.20
CA SER A 124 -10.51 12.34 2.01
C SER A 124 -9.17 12.77 2.59
N LEU A 125 -8.86 14.04 2.56
CA LEU A 125 -7.59 14.58 3.07
C LEU A 125 -7.40 14.36 4.59
N THR A 126 -8.48 14.01 5.30
CA THR A 126 -8.47 13.66 6.74
C THR A 126 -8.40 12.15 7.00
N CYS A 127 -8.40 11.34 5.95
CA CYS A 127 -8.36 9.88 6.05
C CYS A 127 -6.92 9.40 6.31
N GLN A 128 -6.67 8.76 7.43
CA GLN A 128 -5.34 8.25 7.79
C GLN A 128 -4.91 7.00 7.01
N LYS A 129 -5.85 6.28 6.39
CA LYS A 129 -5.59 5.04 5.65
C LYS A 129 -5.45 5.27 4.14
N CYS A 130 -5.89 6.42 3.65
CA CYS A 130 -5.86 6.75 2.22
C CYS A 130 -4.44 6.82 1.65
N PRO A 131 -3.46 7.44 2.33
CA PRO A 131 -2.10 7.54 1.81
C PRO A 131 -1.44 6.20 1.49
N ASP A 132 -1.70 5.16 2.26
CA ASP A 132 -1.11 3.83 2.03
C ASP A 132 -1.47 3.30 0.63
N VAL A 133 -2.73 3.45 0.24
CA VAL A 133 -3.24 2.98 -1.06
C VAL A 133 -2.80 3.90 -2.19
N VAL A 134 -2.86 5.23 -1.97
CA VAL A 134 -2.43 6.22 -2.96
C VAL A 134 -0.94 6.04 -3.28
N GLN A 135 -0.09 5.90 -2.28
CA GLN A 135 1.34 5.70 -2.45
C GLN A 135 1.65 4.37 -3.15
N ALA A 136 0.94 3.29 -2.80
CA ALA A 136 1.09 2.00 -3.46
C ALA A 136 0.79 2.09 -4.96
N LEU A 137 -0.35 2.66 -5.34
CA LEU A 137 -0.75 2.80 -6.74
C LEU A 137 0.10 3.82 -7.52
N ASN A 138 0.53 4.92 -6.88
CA ASN A 138 1.48 5.86 -7.48
C ASN A 138 2.80 5.15 -7.81
N LEU A 139 3.34 4.39 -6.87
CA LEU A 139 4.57 3.63 -7.09
C LEU A 139 4.42 2.62 -8.22
N MET A 140 3.32 1.87 -8.24
CA MET A 140 3.03 0.92 -9.33
C MET A 140 2.99 1.62 -10.69
N SER A 141 2.41 2.83 -10.76
CA SER A 141 2.33 3.64 -11.98
C SER A 141 3.70 4.19 -12.43
N VAL A 142 4.59 4.47 -11.48
CA VAL A 142 5.96 4.89 -11.80
C VAL A 142 6.81 3.71 -12.31
N VAL A 143 6.59 2.51 -11.75
CA VAL A 143 7.37 1.30 -12.08
C VAL A 143 6.92 0.66 -13.39
N ASN A 144 5.62 0.71 -13.72
CA ASN A 144 5.06 0.10 -14.91
C ASN A 144 4.24 1.12 -15.72
N PRO A 145 4.68 1.49 -16.94
CA PRO A 145 4.01 2.49 -17.76
C PRO A 145 2.61 2.07 -18.25
N ASN A 146 2.25 0.81 -18.10
CA ASN A 146 0.90 0.32 -18.41
C ASN A 146 -0.10 0.59 -17.29
N ILE A 147 0.35 1.10 -16.15
CA ILE A 147 -0.48 1.43 -15.00
C ILE A 147 -0.58 2.94 -14.88
N THR A 148 -1.80 3.46 -14.78
CA THR A 148 -2.06 4.86 -14.44
C THR A 148 -2.87 4.94 -13.16
N HIS A 149 -2.61 5.96 -12.36
CA HIS A 149 -3.33 6.18 -11.12
C HIS A 149 -3.76 7.63 -10.97
N THR A 150 -5.02 7.86 -10.62
CA THR A 150 -5.57 9.16 -10.26
C THR A 150 -6.09 9.14 -8.83
N MET A 151 -5.46 9.92 -7.94
CA MET A 151 -6.03 10.24 -6.65
C MET A 151 -7.12 11.31 -6.83
N ILE A 152 -8.31 11.13 -6.25
CA ILE A 152 -9.45 12.04 -6.37
C ILE A 152 -9.89 12.48 -4.98
N ASP A 153 -9.77 13.78 -4.71
CA ASP A 153 -10.33 14.38 -3.48
C ASP A 153 -11.86 14.48 -3.59
N GLY A 154 -12.56 13.63 -2.85
CA GLY A 154 -14.02 13.60 -2.84
C GLY A 154 -14.65 14.89 -2.32
N SER A 155 -13.92 15.74 -1.60
CA SER A 155 -14.44 17.05 -1.16
C SER A 155 -14.49 18.09 -2.28
N VAL A 156 -13.64 17.94 -3.28
CA VAL A 156 -13.58 18.78 -4.49
C VAL A 156 -14.52 18.24 -5.56
N PHE A 157 -14.49 16.92 -5.79
CA PHE A 157 -15.30 16.23 -6.81
C PHE A 157 -16.52 15.54 -6.19
N ARG A 158 -17.40 16.33 -5.56
CA ARG A 158 -18.54 15.82 -4.78
C ARG A 158 -19.55 15.03 -5.60
N GLU A 159 -19.85 15.48 -6.81
CA GLU A 159 -20.80 14.81 -7.70
C GLU A 159 -20.32 13.41 -8.09
N GLU A 160 -19.02 13.25 -8.38
CA GLU A 160 -18.43 11.95 -8.70
C GLU A 160 -18.30 11.03 -7.47
N SER A 161 -18.27 11.60 -6.28
CA SER A 161 -18.09 10.86 -5.02
C SER A 161 -19.40 10.66 -4.23
N GLU A 162 -20.55 11.04 -4.78
CA GLU A 162 -21.84 10.98 -4.07
C GLU A 162 -22.20 9.56 -3.62
N ASP A 163 -21.88 8.57 -4.43
CA ASP A 163 -22.12 7.15 -4.14
C ASP A 163 -20.96 6.48 -3.35
N ILE A 164 -19.88 7.21 -3.06
CA ILE A 164 -18.71 6.68 -2.32
C ILE A 164 -19.00 6.75 -0.83
N MET A 165 -19.34 5.62 -0.24
CA MET A 165 -19.73 5.52 1.17
C MET A 165 -18.58 5.46 2.15
N ALA A 166 -17.39 5.06 1.71
CA ALA A 166 -16.18 4.93 2.52
C ALA A 166 -14.92 5.13 1.68
N VAL A 167 -13.89 5.74 2.29
CA VAL A 167 -12.58 5.97 1.66
C VAL A 167 -11.45 5.29 2.43
N PRO A 168 -10.37 4.87 1.75
CA PRO A 168 -10.14 4.93 0.31
C PRO A 168 -11.05 3.98 -0.46
N ALA A 169 -11.59 4.42 -1.59
CA ALA A 169 -12.32 3.57 -2.52
C ALA A 169 -11.57 3.53 -3.85
N VAL A 170 -11.19 2.34 -4.28
CA VAL A 170 -10.36 2.13 -5.47
C VAL A 170 -11.21 1.54 -6.58
N PHE A 171 -11.09 2.13 -7.76
CA PHE A 171 -11.70 1.67 -8.99
C PHE A 171 -10.61 1.31 -9.99
N LEU A 172 -10.84 0.26 -10.75
CA LEU A 172 -10.02 -0.16 -11.89
C LEU A 172 -10.88 -0.11 -13.14
N ASP A 173 -10.47 0.70 -14.12
CA ASP A 173 -11.20 0.90 -15.38
C ASP A 173 -12.70 1.25 -15.20
N GLY A 174 -13.01 1.95 -14.10
CA GLY A 174 -14.37 2.39 -13.74
C GLY A 174 -15.18 1.40 -12.91
N GLU A 175 -14.69 0.19 -12.68
CA GLU A 175 -15.34 -0.81 -11.83
C GLU A 175 -14.72 -0.81 -10.42
N GLU A 176 -15.54 -1.07 -9.39
CA GLU A 176 -15.06 -1.11 -8.00
C GLU A 176 -14.04 -2.24 -7.81
N PHE A 177 -12.79 -1.87 -7.53
CA PHE A 177 -11.69 -2.81 -7.30
C PHE A 177 -11.56 -3.18 -5.82
N GLY A 178 -11.77 -2.23 -4.92
CA GLY A 178 -11.74 -2.48 -3.49
C GLY A 178 -11.87 -1.23 -2.63
N ASN A 179 -12.12 -1.46 -1.36
CA ASN A 179 -12.29 -0.40 -0.35
C ASN A 179 -11.37 -0.63 0.85
N GLY A 180 -11.00 0.46 1.51
CA GLY A 180 -10.15 0.41 2.68
C GLY A 180 -8.67 0.27 2.33
N ARG A 181 -7.85 -0.01 3.35
CA ARG A 181 -6.41 -0.12 3.22
C ARG A 181 -6.04 -1.33 2.35
N MET A 182 -5.17 -1.12 1.37
CA MET A 182 -4.57 -2.17 0.55
C MET A 182 -3.07 -1.90 0.42
N THR A 183 -2.27 -2.94 0.56
CA THR A 183 -0.83 -2.91 0.25
C THR A 183 -0.59 -3.21 -1.23
N ILE A 184 0.62 -2.98 -1.71
CA ILE A 184 1.01 -3.37 -3.08
C ILE A 184 0.78 -4.87 -3.30
N SER A 185 1.12 -5.72 -2.32
CA SER A 185 0.91 -7.16 -2.39
C SER A 185 -0.58 -7.53 -2.50
N ASP A 186 -1.46 -6.83 -1.77
CA ASP A 186 -2.91 -7.03 -1.88
C ASP A 186 -3.42 -6.69 -3.29
N ILE A 187 -2.91 -5.59 -3.86
CA ILE A 187 -3.27 -5.15 -5.21
C ILE A 187 -2.77 -6.14 -6.25
N LEU A 188 -1.51 -6.56 -6.17
CA LEU A 188 -0.90 -7.56 -7.06
C LEU A 188 -1.66 -8.89 -7.03
N THR A 189 -2.00 -9.38 -5.84
CA THR A 189 -2.79 -10.60 -5.67
C THR A 189 -4.17 -10.48 -6.33
N LYS A 190 -4.85 -9.35 -6.16
CA LYS A 190 -6.14 -9.10 -6.82
C LYS A 190 -6.04 -9.00 -8.35
N LEU A 191 -4.91 -8.55 -8.87
CA LEU A 191 -4.62 -8.54 -10.30
C LEU A 191 -4.19 -9.91 -10.86
N GLY A 192 -4.15 -10.93 -10.00
CA GLY A 192 -3.77 -12.29 -10.40
C GLY A 192 -2.26 -12.51 -10.53
N SER A 193 -1.46 -11.57 -10.06
CA SER A 193 -0.01 -11.75 -9.96
C SER A 193 0.30 -12.68 -8.79
N THR A 194 0.88 -13.83 -9.06
CA THR A 194 1.41 -14.74 -8.05
C THR A 194 2.92 -14.60 -7.98
N GLN A 195 3.48 -14.69 -6.76
CA GLN A 195 4.92 -14.73 -6.60
C GLN A 195 5.50 -15.95 -7.33
N ASP A 196 6.62 -15.75 -8.02
CA ASP A 196 7.27 -16.84 -8.74
C ASP A 196 7.71 -17.94 -7.76
N ALA A 197 7.38 -19.18 -8.05
CA ALA A 197 7.81 -20.32 -7.24
C ALA A 197 9.33 -20.40 -7.09
N SER A 198 10.08 -19.93 -8.09
CA SER A 198 11.55 -19.91 -8.06
C SER A 198 12.14 -19.08 -6.92
N GLU A 199 11.44 -18.08 -6.40
CA GLU A 199 11.89 -17.30 -5.23
C GLU A 199 11.96 -18.13 -3.94
N PHE A 200 11.25 -19.25 -3.91
CA PHE A 200 11.15 -20.16 -2.76
C PHE A 200 11.96 -21.45 -2.98
N GLU A 201 12.36 -21.73 -4.22
CA GLU A 201 13.14 -22.93 -4.55
C GLU A 201 14.56 -22.83 -4.01
N GLY A 202 15.09 -23.96 -3.53
CA GLY A 202 16.45 -24.05 -3.02
C GLY A 202 16.71 -23.42 -1.66
N LYS A 203 15.67 -22.96 -0.97
CA LYS A 203 15.80 -22.52 0.43
C LYS A 203 16.15 -23.73 1.32
N ASP A 204 17.19 -23.57 2.14
CA ASP A 204 17.54 -24.60 3.14
C ASP A 204 16.37 -24.83 4.10
N PRO A 205 16.19 -26.05 4.61
CA PRO A 205 15.13 -26.35 5.57
C PRO A 205 15.20 -25.46 6.83
N TYR A 206 14.03 -25.01 7.28
CA TYR A 206 13.92 -24.23 8.51
C TYR A 206 13.95 -25.13 9.75
N ASP A 207 14.44 -24.59 10.87
CA ASP A 207 14.20 -25.23 12.17
C ASP A 207 12.74 -25.01 12.60
N VAL A 208 12.25 -23.79 12.36
CA VAL A 208 10.85 -23.41 12.66
C VAL A 208 10.28 -22.57 11.51
N LEU A 209 9.18 -23.04 10.95
CA LEU A 209 8.40 -22.30 9.96
C LEU A 209 7.04 -21.90 10.56
N ILE A 210 6.74 -20.61 10.54
CA ILE A 210 5.56 -20.05 11.17
C ILE A 210 4.57 -19.66 10.07
N ILE A 211 3.34 -20.14 10.18
CA ILE A 211 2.28 -19.89 9.22
C ILE A 211 1.28 -18.92 9.84
N GLY A 212 1.29 -17.70 9.33
CA GLY A 212 0.52 -16.56 9.79
C GLY A 212 1.38 -15.33 10.02
N GLY A 213 0.79 -14.12 9.98
CA GLY A 213 1.48 -12.84 10.11
C GLY A 213 1.06 -11.99 11.31
N GLY A 214 0.15 -12.50 12.13
CA GLY A 214 -0.39 -11.77 13.27
C GLY A 214 0.57 -11.67 14.47
N PRO A 215 0.13 -11.04 15.58
CA PRO A 215 0.96 -10.87 16.80
C PRO A 215 1.50 -12.17 17.36
N ALA A 216 0.72 -13.25 17.30
CA ALA A 216 1.14 -14.58 17.74
C ALA A 216 2.30 -15.12 16.89
N SER A 217 2.21 -14.95 15.58
CA SER A 217 3.26 -15.34 14.63
C SER A 217 4.55 -14.55 14.84
N GLY A 218 4.45 -13.23 14.94
CA GLY A 218 5.60 -12.37 15.19
C GLY A 218 6.28 -12.68 16.53
N SER A 219 5.48 -12.89 17.59
CA SER A 219 6.02 -13.31 18.88
C SER A 219 6.75 -14.65 18.79
N ALA A 220 6.17 -15.65 18.14
CA ALA A 220 6.81 -16.95 17.94
C ALA A 220 8.13 -16.82 17.15
N ALA A 221 8.13 -16.03 16.07
CA ALA A 221 9.30 -15.82 15.23
C ALA A 221 10.45 -15.16 15.99
N ILE A 222 10.18 -14.09 16.72
CA ILE A 222 11.18 -13.39 17.51
C ILE A 222 11.79 -14.33 18.56
N TYR A 223 10.96 -15.09 19.27
CA TYR A 223 11.47 -16.01 20.31
C TYR A 223 12.26 -17.19 19.75
N THR A 224 11.91 -17.72 18.59
CA THR A 224 12.64 -18.79 17.93
C THR A 224 13.98 -18.29 17.37
N ALA A 225 13.98 -17.14 16.70
CA ALA A 225 15.19 -16.52 16.19
C ALA A 225 16.19 -16.14 17.30
N ARG A 226 15.71 -15.63 18.44
CA ARG A 226 16.54 -15.35 19.63
C ARG A 226 17.21 -16.59 20.23
N LYS A 227 16.70 -17.76 19.94
CA LYS A 227 17.34 -19.04 20.32
C LYS A 227 18.35 -19.53 19.27
N GLY A 228 18.60 -18.76 18.22
CA GLY A 228 19.50 -19.12 17.13
C GLY A 228 18.94 -20.19 16.19
N LEU A 229 17.62 -20.37 16.18
CA LEU A 229 16.94 -21.28 15.27
C LEU A 229 16.69 -20.58 13.92
N ARG A 230 16.98 -21.25 12.80
CA ARG A 230 16.62 -20.79 11.49
C ARG A 230 15.09 -20.70 11.37
N THR A 231 14.58 -19.47 11.33
CA THR A 231 13.15 -19.18 11.45
C THR A 231 12.63 -18.54 10.15
N GLY A 232 11.49 -19.03 9.67
CA GLY A 232 10.75 -18.41 8.57
C GLY A 232 9.31 -18.07 8.96
N ILE A 233 8.77 -17.03 8.35
CA ILE A 233 7.34 -16.65 8.42
C ILE A 233 6.73 -16.72 7.03
N ILE A 234 5.57 -17.37 6.90
CA ILE A 234 4.70 -17.32 5.71
C ILE A 234 3.44 -16.58 6.10
N ALA A 235 3.14 -15.49 5.43
CA ALA A 235 1.97 -14.67 5.74
C ALA A 235 1.44 -13.93 4.52
N ASP A 236 0.15 -13.67 4.51
CA ASP A 236 -0.47 -12.72 3.60
C ASP A 236 0.13 -11.30 3.83
N ARG A 237 0.10 -10.87 5.11
CA ARG A 237 0.69 -9.59 5.56
C ARG A 237 1.12 -9.67 7.03
N ILE A 238 2.14 -8.91 7.41
CA ILE A 238 2.51 -8.76 8.82
C ILE A 238 1.46 -7.88 9.54
N GLY A 239 1.15 -8.24 10.78
CA GLY A 239 0.07 -7.68 11.59
C GLY A 239 -1.25 -8.46 11.42
N GLY A 240 -1.46 -9.15 10.30
CA GLY A 240 -2.69 -9.88 10.03
C GLY A 240 -3.93 -9.01 10.20
N GLN A 241 -4.98 -9.54 10.83
CA GLN A 241 -6.26 -8.84 11.05
C GLN A 241 -6.14 -7.60 11.97
N VAL A 242 -5.08 -7.51 12.78
CA VAL A 242 -4.85 -6.34 13.65
C VAL A 242 -4.70 -5.05 12.83
N ASN A 243 -4.18 -5.13 11.60
CA ASN A 243 -4.11 -3.97 10.70
C ASN A 243 -5.46 -3.26 10.51
N ASP A 244 -6.55 -3.99 10.57
CA ASP A 244 -7.91 -3.49 10.32
C ASP A 244 -8.56 -2.91 11.57
N THR A 245 -7.90 -3.00 12.74
CA THR A 245 -8.39 -2.51 14.02
C THR A 245 -8.12 -1.01 14.17
N ALA A 246 -9.16 -0.21 14.42
CA ALA A 246 -9.04 1.24 14.53
C ALA A 246 -8.29 1.66 15.81
N GLY A 247 -8.57 1.04 16.95
CA GLY A 247 -7.93 1.33 18.23
C GLY A 247 -7.69 0.05 19.03
N ILE A 248 -6.58 -0.01 19.76
CA ILE A 248 -6.18 -1.11 20.62
C ILE A 248 -5.82 -0.52 21.98
N GLU A 249 -6.56 -0.89 23.01
CA GLU A 249 -6.37 -0.42 24.40
C GLU A 249 -6.12 -1.59 25.38
N ASN A 250 -6.19 -2.82 24.88
CA ASN A 250 -6.11 -4.03 25.69
C ASN A 250 -4.83 -4.86 25.48
N PHE A 251 -3.82 -4.29 24.78
CA PHE A 251 -2.54 -4.96 24.67
C PHE A 251 -1.63 -4.56 25.82
N ILE A 252 -1.18 -5.55 26.61
CA ILE A 252 -0.37 -5.31 27.81
C ILE A 252 0.88 -4.50 27.47
N THR A 253 1.21 -3.53 28.31
CA THR A 253 2.30 -2.53 28.19
C THR A 253 2.09 -1.43 27.13
N VAL A 254 1.10 -1.55 26.27
CA VAL A 254 0.72 -0.52 25.30
C VAL A 254 -0.63 0.06 25.73
N LYS A 255 -0.62 1.28 26.24
CA LYS A 255 -1.82 1.91 26.80
C LYS A 255 -2.89 2.18 25.75
N GLU A 256 -2.45 2.64 24.59
CA GLU A 256 -3.29 2.96 23.44
C GLU A 256 -2.45 2.94 22.18
N THR A 257 -2.97 2.35 21.10
CA THR A 257 -2.34 2.37 19.77
C THR A 257 -3.39 2.09 18.69
N THR A 258 -3.06 2.35 17.44
CA THR A 258 -3.86 1.88 16.29
C THR A 258 -3.35 0.52 15.80
N GLY A 259 -4.22 -0.25 15.13
CA GLY A 259 -3.81 -1.53 14.54
C GLY A 259 -2.67 -1.40 13.54
N SER A 260 -2.69 -0.34 12.72
CA SER A 260 -1.62 -0.05 11.77
C SER A 260 -0.29 0.27 12.46
N GLN A 261 -0.31 1.09 13.52
CA GLN A 261 0.91 1.42 14.26
C GLN A 261 1.45 0.18 15.00
N PHE A 262 0.56 -0.61 15.58
CA PHE A 262 0.95 -1.87 16.23
C PHE A 262 1.61 -2.82 15.24
N SER A 263 1.03 -2.98 14.05
CA SER A 263 1.55 -3.85 13.00
C SER A 263 2.89 -3.36 12.44
N ALA A 264 3.06 -2.04 12.28
CA ALA A 264 4.33 -1.44 11.87
C ALA A 264 5.43 -1.69 12.91
N ASN A 265 5.12 -1.53 14.20
CA ASN A 265 6.05 -1.82 15.30
C ASN A 265 6.41 -3.32 15.36
N LEU A 266 5.45 -4.21 15.08
CA LEU A 266 5.68 -5.65 15.02
C LEU A 266 6.61 -6.01 13.83
N ALA A 267 6.38 -5.44 12.66
CA ALA A 267 7.21 -5.64 11.48
C ALA A 267 8.66 -5.17 11.75
N ALA A 268 8.82 -3.94 12.27
CA ALA A 268 10.13 -3.41 12.63
C ALA A 268 10.85 -4.30 13.67
N HIS A 269 10.11 -4.84 14.64
CA HIS A 269 10.71 -5.73 15.64
C HIS A 269 11.12 -7.11 15.06
N ILE A 270 10.40 -7.62 14.05
CA ILE A 270 10.78 -8.83 13.32
C ILE A 270 12.05 -8.58 12.52
N GLU A 271 12.20 -7.41 11.88
CA GLU A 271 13.37 -7.03 11.07
C GLU A 271 14.68 -6.90 11.88
N GLU A 272 14.61 -6.74 13.19
CA GLU A 272 15.79 -6.74 14.08
C GLU A 272 16.46 -8.13 14.19
N TYR A 273 15.80 -9.18 13.71
CA TYR A 273 16.30 -10.56 13.78
C TYR A 273 16.44 -11.16 12.38
N ASP A 274 17.32 -12.16 12.26
CA ASP A 274 17.51 -12.95 11.03
C ASP A 274 16.31 -13.92 10.85
N ILE A 275 15.17 -13.35 10.40
CA ILE A 275 13.93 -14.08 10.14
C ILE A 275 13.59 -13.93 8.66
N ASP A 276 13.50 -15.04 7.94
CA ASP A 276 13.08 -15.07 6.54
C ASP A 276 11.58 -14.82 6.46
N THR A 277 11.19 -13.59 6.14
CA THR A 277 9.79 -13.17 6.12
C THR A 277 9.24 -13.17 4.70
N MET A 278 8.36 -14.14 4.42
CA MET A 278 7.68 -14.34 3.14
C MET A 278 6.25 -13.83 3.25
N THR A 279 5.98 -12.65 2.69
CA THR A 279 4.65 -11.99 2.70
C THR A 279 4.00 -11.99 1.32
N GLY A 280 2.68 -11.81 1.25
CA GLY A 280 1.92 -11.86 0.00
C GLY A 280 1.76 -13.27 -0.54
N ILE A 281 1.92 -14.29 0.30
CA ILE A 281 1.77 -15.69 -0.08
C ILE A 281 1.16 -16.50 1.05
N ARG A 282 0.39 -17.52 0.70
CA ARG A 282 -0.32 -18.38 1.66
C ARG A 282 0.16 -19.82 1.57
N ALA A 283 0.18 -20.50 2.73
CA ALA A 283 0.32 -21.94 2.77
C ALA A 283 -1.04 -22.60 2.44
N THR A 284 -1.03 -23.55 1.52
CA THR A 284 -2.22 -24.30 1.07
C THR A 284 -2.28 -25.71 1.63
N ASN A 285 -1.11 -26.32 1.90
CA ASN A 285 -1.05 -27.65 2.44
C ASN A 285 0.13 -27.82 3.41
N ILE A 286 -0.04 -28.69 4.39
CA ILE A 286 1.01 -29.10 5.34
C ILE A 286 1.00 -30.62 5.39
N GLU A 287 2.14 -31.23 5.12
CA GLU A 287 2.31 -32.67 5.13
C GLU A 287 3.51 -33.05 6.02
N LYS A 288 3.31 -34.00 6.91
CA LYS A 288 4.39 -34.55 7.73
C LYS A 288 4.94 -35.80 7.04
N THR A 289 6.23 -35.77 6.74
CA THR A 289 6.99 -36.94 6.26
C THR A 289 7.85 -37.50 7.38
N ASP A 290 8.53 -38.62 7.11
CA ASP A 290 9.47 -39.22 8.09
C ASP A 290 10.69 -38.35 8.37
N GLN A 291 11.03 -37.41 7.46
CA GLN A 291 12.24 -36.59 7.53
C GLN A 291 11.97 -35.13 7.89
N ALA A 292 10.82 -34.56 7.46
CA ALA A 292 10.51 -33.15 7.62
C ALA A 292 9.00 -32.89 7.58
N ILE A 293 8.61 -31.68 7.89
CA ILE A 293 7.29 -31.12 7.58
C ILE A 293 7.44 -30.34 6.28
N ARG A 294 6.61 -30.64 5.29
CA ARG A 294 6.56 -29.94 3.99
C ARG A 294 5.35 -29.01 3.99
N VAL A 295 5.59 -27.76 3.66
CA VAL A 295 4.57 -26.74 3.54
C VAL A 295 4.47 -26.31 2.08
N THR A 296 3.35 -26.57 1.45
CA THR A 296 3.07 -26.14 0.06
C THR A 296 2.44 -24.77 0.07
N LEU A 297 2.94 -23.89 -0.77
CA LEU A 297 2.44 -22.53 -0.95
C LEU A 297 1.44 -22.48 -2.11
N GLU A 298 0.67 -21.40 -2.21
CA GLU A 298 -0.35 -21.23 -3.28
C GLU A 298 0.23 -21.16 -4.70
N ASN A 299 1.51 -20.77 -4.83
CA ASN A 299 2.27 -20.81 -6.09
C ASN A 299 2.90 -22.21 -6.37
N ASN A 300 2.52 -23.24 -5.62
CA ASN A 300 3.05 -24.61 -5.65
C ASN A 300 4.51 -24.80 -5.19
N ALA A 301 5.19 -23.76 -4.73
CA ALA A 301 6.48 -23.93 -4.07
C ALA A 301 6.33 -24.74 -2.79
N VAL A 302 7.38 -25.49 -2.43
CA VAL A 302 7.40 -26.34 -1.23
C VAL A 302 8.58 -25.93 -0.34
N LEU A 303 8.28 -25.62 0.90
CA LEU A 303 9.27 -25.35 1.95
C LEU A 303 9.33 -26.51 2.92
N GLU A 304 10.53 -26.80 3.41
CA GLU A 304 10.76 -27.85 4.41
C GLU A 304 11.12 -27.26 5.77
N THR A 305 10.60 -27.86 6.83
CA THR A 305 10.89 -27.45 8.20
C THR A 305 10.87 -28.62 9.17
N LYS A 306 11.65 -28.51 10.27
CA LYS A 306 11.60 -29.47 11.37
C LYS A 306 10.36 -29.30 12.22
N THR A 307 9.89 -28.05 12.39
CA THR A 307 8.73 -27.69 13.22
C THR A 307 7.90 -26.63 12.54
N ALA A 308 6.60 -26.82 12.47
CA ALA A 308 5.63 -25.82 11.99
C ALA A 308 4.81 -25.25 13.14
N ILE A 309 4.70 -23.92 13.21
CA ILE A 309 3.77 -23.23 14.12
C ILE A 309 2.65 -22.64 13.29
N ILE A 310 1.42 -23.10 13.53
CA ILE A 310 0.22 -22.63 12.84
C ILE A 310 -0.43 -21.55 13.69
N SER A 311 -0.40 -20.32 13.26
CA SER A 311 -0.97 -19.14 13.93
C SER A 311 -1.70 -18.23 12.94
N THR A 312 -2.55 -18.84 12.12
CA THR A 312 -3.30 -18.20 11.02
C THR A 312 -4.41 -17.27 11.49
N GLY A 313 -4.69 -17.24 12.80
CA GLY A 313 -5.70 -16.36 13.39
C GLY A 313 -7.14 -16.80 13.04
N ALA A 314 -8.01 -15.81 12.90
CA ALA A 314 -9.41 -15.99 12.56
C ALA A 314 -9.80 -15.00 11.45
N SER A 315 -10.84 -15.37 10.70
CA SER A 315 -11.50 -14.47 9.75
C SER A 315 -13.00 -14.42 10.04
N TRP A 316 -13.62 -13.31 9.71
CA TRP A 316 -15.08 -13.19 9.83
C TRP A 316 -15.75 -14.22 8.92
N ARG A 317 -16.80 -14.85 9.43
CA ARG A 317 -17.66 -15.68 8.58
C ARG A 317 -18.51 -14.78 7.70
N LYS A 318 -18.34 -14.91 6.40
CA LYS A 318 -19.22 -14.27 5.42
C LYS A 318 -20.50 -15.08 5.26
N LEU A 319 -21.60 -14.39 5.00
CA LEU A 319 -22.88 -15.01 4.67
C LEU A 319 -22.86 -15.57 3.24
N ASN A 320 -21.93 -15.09 2.41
CA ASN A 320 -21.77 -15.41 0.98
C ASN A 320 -23.07 -15.19 0.18
N ILE A 321 -23.77 -14.10 0.47
CA ILE A 321 -24.97 -13.68 -0.23
C ILE A 321 -24.66 -12.51 -1.18
N PRO A 322 -25.41 -12.35 -2.29
CA PRO A 322 -25.20 -11.24 -3.20
C PRO A 322 -25.33 -9.88 -2.50
N GLY A 323 -24.32 -9.03 -2.67
CA GLY A 323 -24.27 -7.68 -2.10
C GLY A 323 -23.61 -7.61 -0.71
N GLU A 324 -23.21 -8.70 -0.08
CA GLU A 324 -22.58 -8.69 1.24
C GLU A 324 -21.30 -7.83 1.21
N ASP A 325 -20.38 -8.10 0.29
CA ASP A 325 -19.11 -7.36 0.21
C ASP A 325 -19.32 -5.86 -0.06
N ARG A 326 -20.35 -5.51 -0.84
CA ARG A 326 -20.72 -4.12 -1.13
C ARG A 326 -21.36 -3.40 0.07
N LEU A 327 -22.06 -4.13 0.94
CA LEU A 327 -22.85 -3.58 2.05
C LEU A 327 -22.16 -3.74 3.42
N ILE A 328 -21.04 -4.47 3.51
CA ILE A 328 -20.22 -4.55 4.72
C ILE A 328 -19.83 -3.12 5.16
N ASN A 329 -20.07 -2.78 6.42
CA ASN A 329 -19.91 -1.46 7.02
C ASN A 329 -20.76 -0.32 6.40
N LYS A 330 -21.68 -0.65 5.49
CA LYS A 330 -22.59 0.31 4.81
C LYS A 330 -24.06 0.04 5.13
N GLY A 331 -24.38 -0.39 6.35
CA GLY A 331 -25.73 -0.71 6.79
C GLY A 331 -25.92 -2.15 7.23
N CYS A 332 -25.02 -3.06 6.90
CA CYS A 332 -24.91 -4.37 7.52
C CYS A 332 -23.96 -4.25 8.72
N LEU A 333 -24.52 -4.00 9.89
CA LEU A 333 -23.75 -3.96 11.13
C LEU A 333 -23.71 -5.39 11.68
N LEU A 334 -22.60 -6.07 11.50
CA LEU A 334 -22.30 -7.30 12.21
C LEU A 334 -21.82 -6.91 13.62
N TYR A 335 -22.76 -6.69 14.53
CA TYR A 335 -22.42 -6.56 15.94
C TYR A 335 -22.01 -7.90 16.49
N THR A 336 -20.75 -8.03 16.75
CA THR A 336 -20.19 -9.23 17.36
C THR A 336 -19.76 -9.02 18.80
N SER A 337 -20.01 -7.84 19.39
CA SER A 337 -19.64 -7.62 20.77
C SER A 337 -20.63 -6.71 21.50
N PRO A 338 -21.00 -7.02 22.74
CA PRO A 338 -21.62 -6.06 23.66
C PRO A 338 -20.65 -4.93 24.00
#